data_569c095018876cdcc490364759f01b11
#
_entry.id   569c095018876cdcc490364759f01b11
#
_cell.length_a   1.000
_cell.length_b   1.000
_cell.length_c   1.000
_cell.angle_alpha   90.00
_cell.angle_beta   90.00
_cell.angle_gamma   90.00
#
_symmetry.space_group_name_H-M   'P 1'
#
loop_
_entity.id
_entity.type
_entity.pdbx_description
1 polymer ?
#
loop_
_entity_poly.entity_id
_entity_poly.type
_entity_poly.pdbx_seq_one_letter_code
_entity_poly.pdbx_strand_id
1 'polypeptide(L)'
;LEFLFLYAYFILFLGLVTNLYLQFRIKSIFIKDLNASIFLIYDLIQLSALLYLTGGISNPFSILIIIPAIVSSTFLSMGTTITLGVLTIILLFSLSIFHYPLPGIHEHSETFPKLYLTGYIIAIIIGLVFLSYFGIRFSGESKRRTDAINKVQQVLAKEYELESLGGQAAAAAH
;
A
#
# COMPACT_ATOMS: atom_id res chain seq x y z
N LEU A 1 -12.36 25.18 -16.39
CA LEU A 1 -12.58 23.73 -16.36
C LEU A 1 -11.54 22.98 -17.19
N GLU A 2 -11.26 23.41 -18.44
CA GLU A 2 -10.26 22.73 -19.31
C GLU A 2 -8.84 22.71 -18.70
N PHE A 3 -8.45 23.76 -17.99
CA PHE A 3 -7.15 23.85 -17.32
C PHE A 3 -6.98 22.79 -16.20
N LEU A 4 -8.03 22.53 -15.45
CA LEU A 4 -8.01 21.53 -14.37
C LEU A 4 -7.83 20.10 -14.91
N PHE A 5 -8.49 19.77 -16.02
CA PHE A 5 -8.32 18.49 -16.70
C PHE A 5 -6.89 18.31 -17.21
N LEU A 6 -6.26 19.36 -17.74
CA LEU A 6 -4.87 19.31 -18.21
C LEU A 6 -3.91 18.94 -17.06
N TYR A 7 -4.06 19.56 -15.88
CA TYR A 7 -3.27 19.22 -14.70
C TYR A 7 -3.54 17.79 -14.20
N ALA A 8 -4.79 17.35 -14.20
CA ALA A 8 -5.15 15.98 -13.83
C ALA A 8 -4.50 14.96 -14.77
N TYR A 9 -4.57 15.17 -16.08
CA TYR A 9 -3.89 14.32 -17.07
C TYR A 9 -2.37 14.34 -16.91
N PHE A 10 -1.78 15.49 -16.61
CA PHE A 10 -0.35 15.61 -16.35
C PHE A 10 0.07 14.77 -15.13
N ILE A 11 -0.68 14.83 -14.01
CA ILE A 11 -0.43 14.04 -12.80
C ILE A 11 -0.55 12.55 -13.11
N LEU A 12 -1.58 12.13 -13.86
CA LEU A 12 -1.75 10.74 -14.29
C LEU A 12 -0.60 10.27 -15.18
N PHE A 13 -0.19 11.09 -16.15
CA PHE A 13 0.93 10.78 -17.01
C PHE A 13 2.25 10.65 -16.23
N LEU A 14 2.49 11.56 -15.27
CA LEU A 14 3.66 11.49 -14.40
C LEU A 14 3.68 10.18 -13.59
N GLY A 15 2.53 9.75 -13.05
CA GLY A 15 2.40 8.48 -12.34
C GLY A 15 2.66 7.28 -13.23
N LEU A 16 2.13 7.29 -14.45
CA LEU A 16 2.38 6.22 -15.42
C LEU A 16 3.87 6.10 -15.74
N VAL A 17 4.53 7.23 -16.01
CA VAL A 17 5.97 7.28 -16.34
C VAL A 17 6.81 6.80 -15.16
N THR A 18 6.52 7.26 -13.94
CA THR A 18 7.23 6.81 -12.72
C THR A 18 7.05 5.34 -12.45
N ASN A 19 5.85 4.81 -12.56
CA ASN A 19 5.58 3.39 -12.37
C ASN A 19 6.28 2.52 -13.44
N LEU A 20 6.25 2.93 -14.71
CA LEU A 20 6.97 2.25 -15.77
C LEU A 20 8.49 2.30 -15.54
N TYR A 21 9.03 3.47 -15.19
CA TYR A 21 10.46 3.62 -14.87
C TYR A 21 10.89 2.70 -13.74
N LEU A 22 10.10 2.62 -12.66
CA LEU A 22 10.36 1.75 -11.52
C LEU A 22 10.33 0.27 -11.92
N GLN A 23 9.36 -0.14 -12.73
CA GLN A 23 9.23 -1.52 -13.22
C GLN A 23 10.48 -1.96 -14.01
N PHE A 24 11.05 -1.09 -14.85
CA PHE A 24 12.25 -1.40 -15.63
C PHE A 24 13.55 -1.29 -14.82
N ARG A 25 13.60 -0.39 -13.85
CA ARG A 25 14.82 -0.12 -13.06
C ARG A 25 15.00 -1.08 -11.89
N ILE A 26 13.93 -1.50 -11.25
CA ILE A 26 13.97 -2.36 -10.08
C ILE A 26 13.91 -3.82 -10.54
N LYS A 27 15.09 -4.41 -10.75
CA LYS A 27 15.26 -5.86 -10.98
C LYS A 27 15.37 -6.66 -9.70
N SER A 28 15.51 -6.00 -8.54
CA SER A 28 15.70 -6.65 -7.24
C SER A 28 14.36 -7.03 -6.63
N ILE A 29 14.21 -8.28 -6.22
CA ILE A 29 13.04 -8.82 -5.53
C ILE A 29 12.90 -8.20 -4.11
N PHE A 30 13.99 -7.69 -3.55
CA PHE A 30 14.03 -7.10 -2.21
C PHE A 30 14.31 -5.60 -2.30
N ILE A 31 13.27 -4.78 -2.17
CA ILE A 31 13.40 -3.35 -2.00
C ILE A 31 13.57 -3.08 -0.50
N LYS A 32 14.54 -2.23 -0.13
CA LYS A 32 14.70 -1.78 1.26
C LYS A 32 13.43 -1.06 1.71
N ASP A 33 13.01 -1.28 2.97
CA ASP A 33 11.83 -0.65 3.58
C ASP A 33 11.74 0.86 3.30
N LEU A 34 12.86 1.57 3.41
CA LEU A 34 12.91 3.01 3.18
C LEU A 34 12.52 3.39 1.75
N ASN A 35 13.04 2.69 0.75
CA ASN A 35 12.74 3.00 -0.65
C ASN A 35 11.28 2.69 -0.97
N ALA A 36 10.75 1.55 -0.48
CA ALA A 36 9.35 1.18 -0.64
C ALA A 36 8.42 2.20 0.04
N SER A 37 8.81 2.70 1.23
CA SER A 37 8.07 3.75 1.95
C SER A 37 7.98 5.04 1.15
N ILE A 38 9.09 5.47 0.54
CA ILE A 38 9.14 6.68 -0.28
C ILE A 38 8.22 6.56 -1.49
N PHE A 39 8.19 5.39 -2.15
CA PHE A 39 7.29 5.16 -3.28
C PHE A 39 5.82 5.21 -2.87
N LEU A 40 5.46 4.58 -1.74
CA LEU A 40 4.08 4.61 -1.24
C LEU A 40 3.66 6.02 -0.79
N ILE A 41 4.56 6.82 -0.23
CA ILE A 41 4.31 8.23 0.09
C ILE A 41 4.08 9.02 -1.21
N TYR A 42 4.90 8.79 -2.22
CA TYR A 42 4.74 9.43 -3.53
C TYR A 42 3.38 9.10 -4.15
N ASP A 43 2.99 7.83 -4.18
CA ASP A 43 1.69 7.39 -4.70
C ASP A 43 0.52 8.03 -3.91
N LEU A 44 0.65 8.10 -2.58
CA LEU A 44 -0.34 8.74 -1.71
C LEU A 44 -0.49 10.23 -2.01
N ILE A 45 0.62 10.95 -2.17
CA ILE A 45 0.62 12.39 -2.51
C ILE A 45 0.05 12.60 -3.90
N GLN A 46 0.45 11.78 -4.88
CA GLN A 46 -0.03 11.86 -6.25
C GLN A 46 -1.56 11.64 -6.32
N LEU A 47 -2.07 10.61 -5.64
CA LEU A 47 -3.51 10.35 -5.58
C LEU A 47 -4.25 11.49 -4.88
N SER A 48 -3.70 12.03 -3.79
CA SER A 48 -4.29 13.17 -3.09
C SER A 48 -4.32 14.43 -3.95
N ALA A 49 -3.27 14.69 -4.74
CA ALA A 49 -3.26 15.81 -5.69
C ALA A 49 -4.32 15.64 -6.78
N LEU A 50 -4.51 14.42 -7.28
CA LEU A 50 -5.56 14.11 -8.25
C LEU A 50 -6.95 14.33 -7.65
N LEU A 51 -7.19 13.83 -6.44
CA LEU A 51 -8.45 14.02 -5.71
C LEU A 51 -8.71 15.50 -5.43
N TYR A 52 -7.69 16.27 -5.05
CA TYR A 52 -7.79 17.71 -4.85
C TYR A 52 -8.35 18.43 -6.08
N LEU A 53 -7.93 18.05 -7.29
CA LEU A 53 -8.39 18.62 -8.55
C LEU A 53 -9.77 18.12 -9.00
N THR A 54 -10.24 16.99 -8.45
CA THR A 54 -11.42 16.28 -8.98
C THR A 54 -12.52 16.07 -7.94
N GLY A 55 -12.65 16.95 -6.96
CA GLY A 55 -13.80 16.93 -6.05
C GLY A 55 -13.50 16.46 -4.64
N GLY A 56 -12.21 16.26 -4.28
CA GLY A 56 -11.80 15.88 -2.93
C GLY A 56 -12.46 14.60 -2.44
N ILE A 57 -13.07 14.67 -1.28
CA ILE A 57 -13.80 13.54 -0.67
C ILE A 57 -15.09 13.19 -1.40
N SER A 58 -15.69 14.15 -2.11
CA SER A 58 -16.90 13.91 -2.91
C SER A 58 -16.62 13.06 -4.15
N ASN A 59 -15.35 12.86 -4.51
CA ASN A 59 -14.97 11.98 -5.59
C ASN A 59 -15.11 10.52 -5.14
N PRO A 60 -15.82 9.65 -5.90
CA PRO A 60 -15.99 8.23 -5.54
C PRO A 60 -14.67 7.46 -5.41
N PHE A 61 -13.60 7.91 -6.08
CA PHE A 61 -12.27 7.31 -5.97
C PHE A 61 -11.50 7.70 -4.71
N SER A 62 -12.04 8.58 -3.86
CA SER A 62 -11.38 8.99 -2.61
C SER A 62 -11.12 7.82 -1.65
N ILE A 63 -11.88 6.74 -1.74
CA ILE A 63 -11.65 5.52 -0.96
C ILE A 63 -10.28 4.88 -1.26
N LEU A 64 -9.72 5.09 -2.46
CA LEU A 64 -8.43 4.51 -2.86
C LEU A 64 -7.25 5.08 -2.06
N ILE A 65 -7.44 6.18 -1.35
CA ILE A 65 -6.40 6.83 -0.55
C ILE A 65 -5.86 5.93 0.58
N ILE A 66 -6.62 4.90 0.98
CA ILE A 66 -6.20 3.94 2.01
C ILE A 66 -5.22 2.88 1.49
N ILE A 67 -5.14 2.67 0.16
CA ILE A 67 -4.38 1.58 -0.46
C ILE A 67 -2.89 1.61 -0.07
N PRO A 68 -2.16 2.73 -0.14
CA PRO A 68 -0.74 2.75 0.21
C PRO A 68 -0.48 2.31 1.65
N ALA A 69 -1.33 2.69 2.60
CA ALA A 69 -1.20 2.28 4.00
C ALA A 69 -1.51 0.78 4.19
N ILE A 70 -2.50 0.24 3.49
CA ILE A 70 -2.83 -1.19 3.53
C ILE A 70 -1.68 -2.02 2.93
N VAL A 71 -1.14 -1.61 1.79
CA VAL A 71 0.02 -2.27 1.16
C VAL A 71 1.21 -2.26 2.12
N SER A 72 1.49 -1.11 2.75
CA SER A 72 2.54 -0.99 3.76
C SER A 72 2.34 -1.96 4.92
N SER A 73 1.12 -2.14 5.41
CA SER A 73 0.81 -3.02 6.54
C SER A 73 1.13 -4.50 6.27
N THR A 74 1.11 -4.90 5.01
CA THR A 74 1.37 -6.28 4.59
C THR A 74 2.85 -6.55 4.35
N PHE A 75 3.58 -5.57 3.81
CA PHE A 75 4.94 -5.79 3.29
C PHE A 75 6.05 -5.04 4.03
N LEU A 76 5.73 -3.96 4.73
CA LEU A 76 6.71 -3.08 5.35
C LEU A 76 6.68 -3.15 6.89
N SER A 77 7.52 -2.34 7.52
CA SER A 77 7.59 -2.25 8.98
C SER A 77 6.34 -1.58 9.56
N MET A 78 6.03 -1.92 10.82
CA MET A 78 4.92 -1.31 11.56
C MET A 78 5.05 0.21 11.64
N GLY A 79 6.27 0.73 11.80
CA GLY A 79 6.53 2.17 11.84
C GLY A 79 6.13 2.87 10.53
N THR A 80 6.50 2.30 9.38
CA THR A 80 6.10 2.80 8.06
C THR A 80 4.57 2.80 7.89
N THR A 81 3.91 1.73 8.31
CA THR A 81 2.45 1.62 8.24
C THR A 81 1.75 2.69 9.06
N ILE A 82 2.22 2.95 10.29
CA ILE A 82 1.67 4.00 11.15
C ILE A 82 1.89 5.37 10.51
N THR A 83 3.09 5.64 9.99
CA THR A 83 3.40 6.91 9.33
C THR A 83 2.51 7.16 8.12
N LEU A 84 2.34 6.16 7.24
CA LEU A 84 1.44 6.26 6.09
C LEU A 84 -0.02 6.39 6.51
N GLY A 85 -0.46 5.65 7.52
CA GLY A 85 -1.82 5.76 8.06
C GLY A 85 -2.12 7.16 8.60
N VAL A 86 -1.22 7.75 9.40
CA VAL A 86 -1.35 9.11 9.91
C VAL A 86 -1.36 10.12 8.77
N LEU A 87 -0.46 9.98 7.80
CA LEU A 87 -0.41 10.86 6.63
C LEU A 87 -1.71 10.77 5.82
N THR A 88 -2.26 9.56 5.62
CA THR A 88 -3.55 9.36 4.95
C THR A 88 -4.68 10.09 5.67
N ILE A 89 -4.74 10.02 6.99
CA ILE A 89 -5.77 10.72 7.79
C ILE A 89 -5.63 12.24 7.63
N ILE A 90 -4.41 12.78 7.70
CA ILE A 90 -4.15 14.21 7.50
C ILE A 90 -4.61 14.66 6.11
N LEU A 91 -4.29 13.89 5.08
CA LEU A 91 -4.69 14.19 3.70
C LEU A 91 -6.20 14.11 3.51
N LEU A 92 -6.89 13.14 4.14
CA LEU A 92 -8.35 13.04 4.12
C LEU A 92 -9.01 14.29 4.72
N PHE A 93 -8.53 14.76 5.87
CA PHE A 93 -9.04 15.99 6.46
C PHE A 93 -8.73 17.20 5.60
N SER A 94 -7.53 17.29 5.03
CA SER A 94 -7.17 18.36 4.11
C SER A 94 -8.08 18.39 2.89
N LEU A 95 -8.33 17.24 2.26
CA LEU A 95 -9.22 17.09 1.11
C LEU A 95 -10.70 17.36 1.43
N SER A 96 -11.09 17.21 2.69
CA SER A 96 -12.44 17.56 3.15
C SER A 96 -12.68 19.07 3.16
N ILE A 97 -11.62 19.85 3.40
CA ILE A 97 -11.70 21.31 3.52
C ILE A 97 -11.29 21.99 2.21
N PHE A 98 -10.22 21.50 1.61
CA PHE A 98 -9.60 22.08 0.43
C PHE A 98 -9.72 21.13 -0.75
N HIS A 99 -10.54 21.47 -1.72
CA HIS A 99 -10.64 20.75 -2.99
C HIS A 99 -11.33 21.64 -4.04
N TYR A 100 -11.07 21.39 -5.30
CA TYR A 100 -11.85 21.95 -6.40
C TYR A 100 -13.19 21.20 -6.54
N PRO A 101 -14.24 21.86 -7.08
CA PRO A 101 -15.52 21.20 -7.28
C PRO A 101 -15.40 20.02 -8.24
N LEU A 102 -16.27 19.03 -8.07
CA LEU A 102 -16.30 17.84 -8.94
C LEU A 102 -16.63 18.26 -10.38
N PRO A 103 -15.80 17.88 -11.37
CA PRO A 103 -16.07 18.22 -12.77
C PRO A 103 -17.42 17.68 -13.24
N GLY A 104 -18.21 18.50 -13.93
CA GLY A 104 -19.50 18.10 -14.49
C GLY A 104 -20.71 18.30 -13.56
N ILE A 105 -20.50 18.70 -12.32
CA ILE A 105 -21.58 19.10 -11.42
C ILE A 105 -21.74 20.63 -11.51
N HIS A 106 -22.89 21.08 -11.98
CA HIS A 106 -23.24 22.50 -11.96
C HIS A 106 -23.45 22.96 -10.51
N GLU A 107 -23.15 24.24 -10.21
CA GLU A 107 -23.18 24.83 -8.86
C GLU A 107 -24.52 24.70 -8.11
N HIS A 108 -25.56 24.22 -8.76
CA HIS A 108 -26.90 24.03 -8.19
C HIS A 108 -27.33 22.57 -8.00
N SER A 109 -26.47 21.60 -8.35
CA SER A 109 -26.78 20.17 -8.13
C SER A 109 -26.16 19.69 -6.83
N GLU A 110 -27.03 19.26 -5.99
CA GLU A 110 -26.89 18.54 -4.70
C GLU A 110 -25.46 18.33 -4.19
N THR A 111 -24.96 19.31 -3.43
CA THR A 111 -23.83 19.09 -2.53
C THR A 111 -24.24 18.00 -1.54
N PHE A 112 -23.47 16.91 -1.46
CA PHE A 112 -23.75 15.87 -0.50
C PHE A 112 -23.98 16.45 0.90
N PRO A 113 -25.00 15.98 1.64
CA PRO A 113 -25.26 16.45 3.00
C PRO A 113 -23.98 16.34 3.85
N LYS A 114 -23.70 17.35 4.65
CA LYS A 114 -22.50 17.35 5.54
C LYS A 114 -22.42 16.08 6.41
N LEU A 115 -23.55 15.58 6.86
CA LEU A 115 -23.64 14.35 7.65
C LEU A 115 -23.15 13.13 6.84
N TYR A 116 -23.48 13.05 5.54
CA TYR A 116 -23.02 11.98 4.66
C TYR A 116 -21.50 12.02 4.49
N LEU A 117 -20.92 13.19 4.20
CA LEU A 117 -19.47 13.35 4.05
C LEU A 117 -18.72 13.02 5.34
N THR A 118 -19.26 13.45 6.50
CA THR A 118 -18.68 13.11 7.80
C THR A 118 -18.72 11.61 8.05
N GLY A 119 -19.85 10.96 7.79
CA GLY A 119 -19.99 9.52 7.91
C GLY A 119 -19.05 8.75 6.97
N TYR A 120 -18.86 9.27 5.76
CA TYR A 120 -17.95 8.68 4.79
C TYR A 120 -16.48 8.77 5.22
N ILE A 121 -16.03 9.91 5.77
CA ILE A 121 -14.69 10.06 6.34
C ILE A 121 -14.47 9.08 7.49
N ILE A 122 -15.43 9.01 8.41
CA ILE A 122 -15.35 8.07 9.55
C ILE A 122 -15.26 6.63 9.04
N ALA A 123 -16.05 6.25 8.04
CA ALA A 123 -16.01 4.92 7.46
C ALA A 123 -14.65 4.59 6.83
N ILE A 124 -14.05 5.55 6.10
CA ILE A 124 -12.70 5.39 5.54
C ILE A 124 -11.66 5.20 6.65
N ILE A 125 -11.71 6.00 7.71
CA ILE A 125 -10.77 5.89 8.84
C ILE A 125 -10.91 4.55 9.54
N ILE A 126 -12.13 4.10 9.81
CA ILE A 126 -12.38 2.77 10.40
C ILE A 126 -11.84 1.67 9.48
N GLY A 127 -12.11 1.75 8.17
CA GLY A 127 -11.59 0.83 7.18
C GLY A 127 -10.06 0.81 7.14
N LEU A 128 -9.43 1.99 7.15
CA LEU A 128 -7.98 2.14 7.18
C LEU A 128 -7.36 1.45 8.41
N VAL A 129 -7.88 1.73 9.61
CA VAL A 129 -7.37 1.16 10.87
C VAL A 129 -7.57 -0.35 10.88
N PHE A 130 -8.77 -0.82 10.53
CA PHE A 130 -9.11 -2.23 10.53
C PHE A 130 -8.26 -3.02 9.53
N LEU A 131 -8.18 -2.57 8.27
CA LEU A 131 -7.43 -3.26 7.23
C LEU A 131 -5.92 -3.21 7.48
N SER A 132 -5.39 -2.11 8.00
CA SER A 132 -3.98 -2.01 8.38
C SER A 132 -3.64 -2.94 9.55
N TYR A 133 -4.50 -3.04 10.56
CA TYR A 133 -4.34 -4.00 11.66
C TYR A 133 -4.33 -5.45 11.15
N PHE A 134 -5.29 -5.78 10.28
CA PHE A 134 -5.36 -7.10 9.66
C PHE A 134 -4.12 -7.40 8.80
N GLY A 135 -3.64 -6.44 8.02
CA GLY A 135 -2.44 -6.57 7.20
C GLY A 135 -1.20 -6.90 8.05
N ILE A 136 -1.00 -6.18 9.16
CA ILE A 136 0.11 -6.42 10.11
C ILE A 136 0.00 -7.83 10.70
N ARG A 137 -1.17 -8.24 11.15
CA ARG A 137 -1.40 -9.58 11.74
C ARG A 137 -1.17 -10.68 10.72
N PHE A 138 -1.70 -10.53 9.52
CA PHE A 138 -1.52 -11.48 8.41
C PHE A 138 -0.04 -11.63 8.02
N SER A 139 0.67 -10.51 7.88
CA SER A 139 2.11 -10.51 7.59
C SER A 139 2.92 -11.24 8.66
N GLY A 140 2.61 -11.00 9.93
CA GLY A 140 3.27 -11.69 11.05
C GLY A 140 3.03 -13.20 11.03
N GLU A 141 1.80 -13.63 10.79
CA GLU A 141 1.46 -15.05 10.69
C GLU A 141 2.11 -15.72 9.47
N SER A 142 2.12 -15.06 8.33
CA SER A 142 2.76 -15.54 7.11
C SER A 142 4.27 -15.75 7.31
N LYS A 143 4.95 -14.80 7.96
CA LYS A 143 6.37 -14.94 8.32
C LYS A 143 6.63 -16.14 9.23
N ARG A 144 5.83 -16.31 10.28
CA ARG A 144 5.95 -17.47 11.20
C ARG A 144 5.81 -18.81 10.48
N ARG A 145 4.85 -18.92 9.55
CA ARG A 145 4.67 -20.12 8.73
C ARG A 145 5.87 -20.39 7.82
N THR A 146 6.39 -19.36 7.17
CA THR A 146 7.59 -19.47 6.32
C THR A 146 8.80 -19.91 7.13
N ASP A 147 9.00 -19.34 8.33
CA ASP A 147 10.10 -19.73 9.23
C ASP A 147 9.97 -21.18 9.70
N ALA A 148 8.76 -21.63 10.01
CA ALA A 148 8.51 -23.02 10.37
C ALA A 148 8.83 -23.98 9.22
N ILE A 149 8.40 -23.68 8.01
CA ILE A 149 8.69 -24.47 6.80
C ILE A 149 10.21 -24.53 6.56
N ASN A 150 10.90 -23.38 6.64
CA ASN A 150 12.35 -23.33 6.46
C ASN A 150 13.09 -24.18 7.50
N LYS A 151 12.64 -24.19 8.76
CA LYS A 151 13.21 -25.04 9.80
C LYS A 151 13.02 -26.53 9.49
N VAL A 152 11.84 -26.94 9.06
CA VAL A 152 11.58 -28.33 8.66
C VAL A 152 12.48 -28.73 7.49
N GLN A 153 12.62 -27.88 6.50
CA GLN A 153 13.51 -28.13 5.34
C GLN A 153 14.99 -28.28 5.79
N GLN A 154 15.44 -27.45 6.72
CA GLN A 154 16.80 -27.54 7.27
C GLN A 154 17.04 -28.86 8.03
N VAL A 155 16.05 -29.31 8.80
CA VAL A 155 16.14 -30.58 9.51
C VAL A 155 16.20 -31.75 8.52
N LEU A 156 15.30 -31.77 7.52
CA LEU A 156 15.33 -32.81 6.50
C LEU A 156 16.64 -32.83 5.70
N ALA A 157 17.16 -31.66 5.33
CA ALA A 157 18.45 -31.58 4.64
C ALA A 157 19.60 -32.17 5.47
N LYS A 158 19.62 -31.89 6.78
CA LYS A 158 20.59 -32.49 7.70
C LYS A 158 20.42 -34.00 7.83
N GLU A 159 19.20 -34.51 7.89
CA GLU A 159 18.90 -35.92 7.96
C GLU A 159 19.41 -36.66 6.72
N TYR A 160 19.15 -36.13 5.53
CA TYR A 160 19.68 -36.66 4.27
C TYR A 160 21.20 -36.62 4.19
N GLU A 161 21.85 -35.57 4.71
CA GLU A 161 23.30 -35.47 4.78
C GLU A 161 23.89 -36.57 5.67
N LEU A 162 23.31 -36.77 6.86
CA LEU A 162 23.74 -37.80 7.81
C LEU A 162 23.52 -39.23 7.26
N GLU A 163 22.39 -39.47 6.58
CA GLU A 163 22.09 -40.75 5.95
C GLU A 163 23.09 -41.04 4.80
N SER A 164 23.39 -40.04 3.99
CA SER A 164 24.39 -40.13 2.92
C SER A 164 25.80 -40.45 3.47
N LEU A 165 26.21 -39.75 4.55
CA LEU A 165 27.50 -40.00 5.20
C LEU A 165 27.54 -41.39 5.86
N GLY A 166 26.44 -41.81 6.48
CA GLY A 166 26.32 -43.17 7.06
C GLY A 166 26.42 -44.25 5.97
N GLY A 167 25.77 -44.06 4.83
CA GLY A 167 25.88 -44.97 3.69
C GLY A 167 27.28 -45.03 3.10
N GLN A 168 27.99 -43.92 2.99
CA GLN A 168 29.38 -43.87 2.51
C GLN A 168 30.34 -44.55 3.51
N ALA A 169 30.17 -44.34 4.82
CA ALA A 169 30.95 -44.97 5.84
C ALA A 169 30.74 -46.49 5.86
N ALA A 170 29.52 -46.96 5.70
CA ALA A 170 29.22 -48.41 5.60
C ALA A 170 29.83 -49.03 4.33
N ALA A 171 29.77 -48.34 3.19
CA ALA A 171 30.39 -48.80 1.95
C ALA A 171 31.93 -48.83 2.01
N ALA A 172 32.56 -47.92 2.75
CA ALA A 172 34.01 -47.89 2.95
C ALA A 172 34.52 -48.96 3.95
N ALA A 173 33.63 -49.46 4.80
CA ALA A 173 33.97 -50.51 5.80
C ALA A 173 33.85 -51.94 5.24
N HIS A 174 33.22 -52.10 4.06
CA HIS A 174 33.18 -53.36 3.32
C HIS A 174 34.30 -53.44 2.30
#